data_2f6b26b76ec5c225b2ad8b9fdb31163d
#
_entry.id   2f6b26b76ec5c225b2ad8b9fdb31163d
#
_cell.length_a   1.000
_cell.length_b   1.000
_cell.length_c   1.000
_cell.angle_alpha   90.00
_cell.angle_beta   90.00
_cell.angle_gamma   90.00
#
_symmetry.space_group_name_H-M   'P 1'
#
loop_
_entity.id
_entity.type
_entity.pdbx_description
1 polymer ?
#
loop_
_entity_poly.entity_id
_entity_poly.type
_entity_poly.pdbx_seq_one_letter_code
_entity_poly.pdbx_strand_id
1 'polypeptide(L)'
;TSKTFEREAPSIAISDQIYWNLTSPLPIKITDEGGVKSVKISLIDEKGSVNLLTQKFEAPSEIVDLNLTFPKTGFGAQKDIYNIVIEVTDTSKWGFFLGNTQKKEVKITVDNKKPDVNILNHSYAITKGGSATVVFKATDEMLKEVYIETNYGKKFIPSKFVKDGYYASLVAF
;
A
#
# COMPACT_ATOMS: atom_id res chain seq x y z
N THR A 1 5.58 -12.94 -33.16
CA THR A 1 4.62 -11.82 -33.19
C THR A 1 5.37 -10.54 -32.88
N SER A 2 5.20 -9.52 -33.75
CA SER A 2 5.87 -8.25 -33.54
C SER A 2 5.23 -7.53 -32.35
N LYS A 3 6.02 -7.09 -31.37
CA LYS A 3 5.58 -6.27 -30.22
C LYS A 3 4.75 -5.02 -30.65
N THR A 4 4.88 -4.61 -31.91
CA THR A 4 4.21 -3.44 -32.47
C THR A 4 2.69 -3.62 -32.71
N PHE A 5 2.23 -4.86 -32.84
CA PHE A 5 0.81 -5.21 -33.09
C PHE A 5 0.28 -6.14 -31.99
N GLU A 6 0.73 -5.91 -30.78
CA GLU A 6 0.27 -6.64 -29.61
C GLU A 6 -1.20 -6.33 -29.32
N ARG A 7 -1.94 -7.37 -28.92
CA ARG A 7 -3.36 -7.29 -28.55
C ARG A 7 -3.57 -7.36 -27.03
N GLU A 8 -2.52 -7.73 -26.30
CA GLU A 8 -2.61 -7.83 -24.86
C GLU A 8 -2.57 -6.41 -24.25
N ALA A 9 -3.45 -6.17 -23.31
CA ALA A 9 -3.52 -4.91 -22.61
C ALA A 9 -2.55 -4.91 -21.42
N PRO A 10 -2.06 -3.74 -21.01
CA PRO A 10 -1.19 -3.61 -19.82
C PRO A 10 -1.77 -4.28 -18.58
N SER A 11 -0.94 -4.93 -17.79
CA SER A 11 -1.31 -5.54 -16.51
C SER A 11 -1.03 -4.58 -15.36
N ILE A 12 -2.04 -4.35 -14.51
CA ILE A 12 -1.96 -3.47 -13.34
C ILE A 12 -1.96 -4.34 -12.08
N ALA A 13 -0.83 -4.44 -11.40
CA ALA A 13 -0.65 -5.27 -10.21
C ALA A 13 -1.08 -4.50 -8.95
N ILE A 14 -2.38 -4.44 -8.73
CA ILE A 14 -3.00 -3.91 -7.52
C ILE A 14 -4.32 -4.64 -7.29
N SER A 15 -4.70 -4.88 -6.02
CA SER A 15 -5.97 -5.49 -5.67
C SER A 15 -7.14 -4.55 -5.95
N ASP A 16 -8.33 -5.12 -6.25
CA ASP A 16 -9.56 -4.34 -6.49
C ASP A 16 -10.05 -3.61 -5.24
N GLN A 17 -9.64 -4.10 -4.07
CA GLN A 17 -9.91 -3.49 -2.77
C GLN A 17 -8.62 -3.44 -1.97
N ILE A 18 -8.31 -2.25 -1.42
CA ILE A 18 -7.12 -2.02 -0.60
C ILE A 18 -7.48 -1.17 0.62
N TYR A 19 -6.66 -1.33 1.67
CA TYR A 19 -6.64 -0.44 2.81
C TYR A 19 -5.45 0.50 2.69
N TRP A 20 -5.68 1.80 2.86
CA TRP A 20 -4.64 2.80 2.75
C TRP A 20 -4.84 3.92 3.78
N ASN A 21 -3.76 4.28 4.46
CA ASN A 21 -3.77 5.35 5.46
C ASN A 21 -3.73 6.76 4.86
N LEU A 22 -3.65 6.89 3.54
CA LEU A 22 -3.55 8.13 2.77
C LEU A 22 -2.29 8.99 3.07
N THR A 23 -1.46 8.59 4.00
CA THR A 23 -0.24 9.33 4.41
C THR A 23 1.03 8.75 3.81
N SER A 24 1.11 7.43 3.70
CA SER A 24 2.22 6.75 3.04
C SER A 24 1.97 6.60 1.54
N PRO A 25 3.01 6.63 0.70
CA PRO A 25 2.85 6.38 -0.73
C PRO A 25 2.27 4.99 -0.99
N LEU A 26 1.32 4.88 -1.93
CA LEU A 26 0.75 3.63 -2.38
C LEU A 26 1.54 3.12 -3.59
N PRO A 27 2.26 1.99 -3.50
CA PRO A 27 3.00 1.43 -4.62
C PRO A 27 2.04 0.78 -5.62
N ILE A 28 2.22 1.08 -6.90
CA ILE A 28 1.47 0.50 -8.03
C ILE A 28 2.49 0.03 -9.06
N LYS A 29 2.43 -1.25 -9.41
CA LYS A 29 3.27 -1.84 -10.45
C LYS A 29 2.46 -2.13 -11.69
N ILE A 30 2.97 -1.70 -12.84
CA ILE A 30 2.35 -1.90 -14.15
C ILE A 30 3.37 -2.60 -15.04
N THR A 31 2.92 -3.61 -15.77
CA THR A 31 3.76 -4.36 -16.71
C THR A 31 3.07 -4.45 -18.07
N ASP A 32 3.84 -4.31 -19.15
CA ASP A 32 3.37 -4.41 -20.51
C ASP A 32 4.53 -4.78 -21.44
N GLU A 33 4.38 -5.83 -22.26
CA GLU A 33 5.44 -6.26 -23.17
C GLU A 33 5.71 -5.26 -24.32
N GLY A 34 4.68 -4.55 -24.75
CA GLY A 34 4.78 -3.51 -25.78
C GLY A 34 5.35 -2.20 -25.26
N GLY A 35 5.29 -2.01 -23.95
CA GLY A 35 5.74 -0.82 -23.24
C GLY A 35 4.63 0.20 -22.96
N VAL A 36 4.55 0.60 -21.72
CA VAL A 36 3.62 1.62 -21.23
C VAL A 36 3.98 3.00 -21.80
N LYS A 37 3.00 3.68 -22.40
CA LYS A 37 3.11 5.03 -22.94
C LYS A 37 2.67 6.09 -21.95
N SER A 38 1.57 5.84 -21.24
CA SER A 38 1.06 6.79 -20.25
C SER A 38 0.25 6.10 -19.17
N VAL A 39 0.24 6.71 -17.99
CA VAL A 39 -0.58 6.32 -16.85
C VAL A 39 -1.34 7.54 -16.36
N LYS A 40 -2.63 7.37 -16.11
CA LYS A 40 -3.48 8.37 -15.48
C LYS A 40 -4.22 7.72 -14.32
N ILE A 41 -4.19 8.35 -13.16
CA ILE A 41 -4.91 7.92 -11.97
C ILE A 41 -5.85 9.02 -11.54
N SER A 42 -7.12 8.71 -11.45
CA SER A 42 -8.17 9.66 -11.07
C SER A 42 -8.95 9.14 -9.87
N LEU A 43 -9.29 10.03 -8.96
CA LEU A 43 -10.23 9.79 -7.88
C LEU A 43 -11.65 10.05 -8.39
N ILE A 44 -12.56 9.11 -8.17
CA ILE A 44 -13.97 9.26 -8.51
C ILE A 44 -14.74 9.66 -7.25
N ASP A 45 -15.44 10.76 -7.32
CA ASP A 45 -16.33 11.25 -6.27
C ASP A 45 -17.72 11.56 -6.85
N GLU A 46 -18.73 11.75 -5.99
CA GLU A 46 -20.10 12.12 -6.37
C GLU A 46 -20.16 13.40 -7.20
N LYS A 47 -19.17 14.30 -7.02
CA LYS A 47 -19.04 15.56 -7.74
C LYS A 47 -18.27 15.48 -9.06
N GLY A 48 -17.74 14.32 -9.40
CA GLY A 48 -16.93 14.09 -10.61
C GLY A 48 -15.63 13.34 -10.36
N SER A 49 -14.67 13.50 -11.27
CA SER A 49 -13.35 12.88 -11.16
C SER A 49 -12.26 13.92 -10.92
N VAL A 50 -11.36 13.63 -9.99
CA VAL A 50 -10.18 14.47 -9.71
C VAL A 50 -8.93 13.72 -10.14
N ASN A 51 -8.11 14.33 -10.98
CA ASN A 51 -6.85 13.74 -11.41
C ASN A 51 -5.83 13.76 -10.27
N LEU A 52 -5.34 12.57 -9.88
CA LEU A 52 -4.31 12.41 -8.85
C LEU A 52 -2.91 12.36 -9.44
N LEU A 53 -2.75 11.70 -10.59
CA LEU A 53 -1.48 11.51 -11.26
C LEU A 53 -1.69 11.37 -12.76
N THR A 54 -0.86 12.04 -13.53
CA THR A 54 -0.73 11.82 -14.97
C THR A 54 0.74 11.77 -15.31
N GLN A 55 1.20 10.65 -15.84
CA GLN A 55 2.58 10.47 -16.27
C GLN A 55 2.62 9.96 -17.70
N LYS A 56 3.39 10.64 -18.55
CA LYS A 56 3.70 10.21 -19.91
C LYS A 56 5.18 9.85 -19.96
N PHE A 57 5.48 8.79 -20.70
CA PHE A 57 6.84 8.30 -20.89
C PHE A 57 7.33 8.68 -22.30
N GLU A 58 8.50 9.31 -22.37
CA GLU A 58 9.14 9.64 -23.65
C GLU A 58 9.61 8.38 -24.38
N ALA A 59 10.09 7.41 -23.61
CA ALA A 59 10.41 6.07 -24.09
C ALA A 59 9.49 5.04 -23.40
N PRO A 60 8.92 4.07 -24.16
CA PRO A 60 8.09 3.03 -23.60
C PRO A 60 8.86 2.21 -22.55
N SER A 61 8.20 1.88 -21.45
CA SER A 61 8.77 1.06 -20.38
C SER A 61 7.95 -0.21 -20.18
N GLU A 62 8.60 -1.36 -20.23
CA GLU A 62 7.94 -2.66 -20.00
C GLU A 62 7.51 -2.83 -18.53
N ILE A 63 8.19 -2.15 -17.60
CA ILE A 63 7.89 -2.17 -16.18
C ILE A 63 7.84 -0.72 -15.67
N VAL A 64 6.73 -0.37 -15.03
CA VAL A 64 6.53 0.95 -14.42
C VAL A 64 6.16 0.76 -12.96
N ASP A 65 6.99 1.28 -12.07
CA ASP A 65 6.73 1.34 -10.64
C ASP A 65 6.36 2.79 -10.25
N LEU A 66 5.16 2.96 -9.74
CA LEU A 66 4.63 4.26 -9.32
C LEU A 66 4.38 4.27 -7.81
N ASN A 67 4.56 5.43 -7.21
CA ASN A 67 4.18 5.70 -5.83
C ASN A 67 3.11 6.80 -5.83
N LEU A 68 1.85 6.39 -5.68
CA LEU A 68 0.73 7.33 -5.61
C LEU A 68 0.70 7.99 -4.23
N THR A 69 0.68 9.32 -4.21
CA THR A 69 0.48 10.10 -3.00
C THR A 69 -0.91 10.71 -2.99
N PHE A 70 -1.58 10.68 -1.83
CA PHE A 70 -2.89 11.31 -1.70
C PHE A 70 -2.72 12.82 -1.47
N PRO A 71 -3.45 13.69 -2.18
CA PRO A 71 -3.36 15.12 -2.00
C PRO A 71 -3.77 15.55 -0.59
N LYS A 72 -2.98 16.40 0.04
CA LYS A 72 -3.24 16.89 1.41
C LYS A 72 -4.32 17.98 1.46
N THR A 73 -4.63 18.62 0.34
CA THR A 73 -5.57 19.74 0.25
C THR A 73 -6.51 19.55 -0.94
N GLY A 74 -7.69 20.17 -0.89
CA GLY A 74 -8.65 20.17 -2.00
C GLY A 74 -9.76 19.14 -1.90
N PHE A 75 -9.74 18.28 -0.89
CA PHE A 75 -10.84 17.36 -0.59
C PHE A 75 -11.59 17.89 0.63
N GLY A 76 -12.92 17.82 0.61
CA GLY A 76 -13.77 18.12 1.76
C GLY A 76 -13.51 17.21 2.96
N ALA A 77 -14.50 16.96 3.78
CA ALA A 77 -14.38 16.03 4.89
C ALA A 77 -13.81 14.67 4.42
N GLN A 78 -12.83 14.13 5.16
CA GLN A 78 -12.23 12.84 4.86
C GLN A 78 -13.32 11.78 4.87
N LYS A 79 -13.37 10.98 3.79
CA LYS A 79 -14.28 9.84 3.66
C LYS A 79 -13.59 8.56 4.11
N ASP A 80 -14.38 7.59 4.55
CA ASP A 80 -13.86 6.26 4.90
C ASP A 80 -13.57 5.40 3.67
N ILE A 81 -14.20 5.74 2.54
CA ILE A 81 -14.08 4.99 1.29
C ILE A 81 -13.86 5.96 0.13
N TYR A 82 -12.86 5.63 -0.70
CA TYR A 82 -12.60 6.29 -1.98
C TYR A 82 -12.55 5.26 -3.11
N ASN A 83 -12.89 5.68 -4.32
CA ASN A 83 -12.71 4.89 -5.52
C ASN A 83 -11.72 5.60 -6.44
N ILE A 84 -10.72 4.89 -6.90
CA ILE A 84 -9.77 5.38 -7.91
C ILE A 84 -9.89 4.58 -9.19
N VAL A 85 -9.63 5.22 -10.31
CA VAL A 85 -9.52 4.59 -11.63
C VAL A 85 -8.10 4.78 -12.13
N ILE A 86 -7.45 3.67 -12.47
CA ILE A 86 -6.13 3.63 -13.06
C ILE A 86 -6.31 3.34 -14.56
N GLU A 87 -5.91 4.26 -15.40
CA GLU A 87 -5.91 4.12 -16.86
C GLU A 87 -4.48 4.02 -17.35
N VAL A 88 -4.16 2.94 -18.04
CA VAL A 88 -2.83 2.71 -18.63
C VAL A 88 -2.98 2.55 -20.12
N THR A 89 -2.19 3.28 -20.87
CA THR A 89 -2.13 3.18 -22.34
C THR A 89 -0.75 2.70 -22.76
N ASP A 90 -0.70 1.70 -23.61
CA ASP A 90 0.52 1.15 -24.21
C ASP A 90 0.93 1.85 -25.51
N THR A 91 1.99 1.36 -26.15
CA THR A 91 2.46 1.85 -27.45
C THR A 91 1.98 1.02 -28.63
N SER A 92 1.08 0.05 -28.43
CA SER A 92 0.58 -0.81 -29.49
C SER A 92 -0.02 0.01 -30.64
N LYS A 93 0.26 -0.41 -31.86
CA LYS A 93 -0.36 0.14 -33.08
C LYS A 93 -1.67 -0.54 -33.44
N TRP A 94 -2.13 -1.48 -32.61
CA TRP A 94 -3.44 -2.08 -32.75
C TRP A 94 -4.54 -1.03 -32.51
N GLY A 95 -5.65 -1.11 -33.19
CA GLY A 95 -6.75 -0.15 -33.03
C GLY A 95 -6.46 1.24 -33.57
N PHE A 96 -5.94 1.36 -34.82
CA PHE A 96 -5.65 2.64 -35.47
C PHE A 96 -4.56 3.49 -34.82
N PHE A 97 -3.53 2.86 -34.27
CA PHE A 97 -2.36 3.53 -33.65
C PHE A 97 -2.67 4.29 -32.35
N LEU A 98 -3.83 4.06 -31.73
CA LEU A 98 -4.21 4.73 -30.48
C LEU A 98 -3.61 4.08 -29.23
N GLY A 99 -3.11 2.85 -29.35
CA GLY A 99 -2.66 2.00 -28.23
C GLY A 99 -3.81 1.24 -27.58
N ASN A 100 -3.47 0.21 -26.81
CA ASN A 100 -4.44 -0.44 -25.94
C ASN A 100 -4.54 0.33 -24.63
N THR A 101 -5.75 0.54 -24.14
CA THR A 101 -5.98 1.21 -22.88
C THR A 101 -6.64 0.22 -21.91
N GLN A 102 -6.01 -0.01 -20.77
CA GLN A 102 -6.56 -0.77 -19.66
C GLN A 102 -7.02 0.19 -18.58
N LYS A 103 -8.24 -0.05 -18.09
CA LYS A 103 -8.80 0.66 -16.95
C LYS A 103 -9.03 -0.31 -15.80
N LYS A 104 -8.63 0.08 -14.61
CA LYS A 104 -8.89 -0.69 -13.39
C LYS A 104 -9.45 0.22 -12.31
N GLU A 105 -10.58 -0.18 -11.74
CA GLU A 105 -11.16 0.47 -10.58
C GLU A 105 -10.67 -0.19 -9.31
N VAL A 106 -10.27 0.62 -8.33
CA VAL A 106 -9.79 0.18 -7.02
C VAL A 106 -10.57 0.90 -5.94
N LYS A 107 -11.20 0.12 -5.06
CA LYS A 107 -11.85 0.62 -3.86
C LYS A 107 -10.84 0.76 -2.74
N ILE A 108 -10.69 1.97 -2.21
CA ILE A 108 -9.80 2.28 -1.09
C ILE A 108 -10.65 2.43 0.16
N THR A 109 -10.37 1.62 1.16
CA THR A 109 -10.88 1.81 2.53
C THR A 109 -9.81 2.53 3.32
N VAL A 110 -10.16 3.67 3.92
CA VAL A 110 -9.22 4.47 4.68
C VAL A 110 -8.96 3.83 6.03
N ASP A 111 -7.70 3.52 6.30
CA ASP A 111 -7.26 2.97 7.57
C ASP A 111 -6.83 4.11 8.50
N ASN A 112 -7.75 4.52 9.37
CA ASN A 112 -7.53 5.57 10.36
C ASN A 112 -7.36 5.00 11.78
N LYS A 113 -7.51 3.68 11.93
CA LYS A 113 -7.44 3.03 13.24
C LYS A 113 -5.98 2.86 13.65
N LYS A 114 -5.69 3.24 14.88
CA LYS A 114 -4.41 2.91 15.52
C LYS A 114 -4.49 1.52 16.12
N PRO A 115 -3.42 0.71 16.05
CA PRO A 115 -3.35 -0.56 16.76
C PRO A 115 -3.63 -0.37 18.24
N ASP A 116 -4.40 -1.28 18.84
CA ASP A 116 -4.61 -1.32 20.27
C ASP A 116 -3.59 -2.27 20.89
N VAL A 117 -2.82 -1.76 21.86
CA VAL A 117 -1.78 -2.53 22.57
C VAL A 117 -2.03 -2.48 24.06
N ASN A 118 -2.24 -3.67 24.67
CA ASN A 118 -2.42 -3.83 26.10
C ASN A 118 -1.32 -4.72 26.67
N ILE A 119 -0.52 -4.17 27.57
CA ILE A 119 0.52 -4.91 28.28
C ILE A 119 -0.15 -5.71 29.41
N LEU A 120 0.02 -7.02 29.41
CA LEU A 120 -0.63 -7.94 30.34
C LEU A 120 0.19 -8.22 31.61
N ASN A 121 1.50 -8.00 31.54
CA ASN A 121 2.38 -8.14 32.70
C ASN A 121 3.32 -6.93 32.82
N HIS A 122 3.68 -6.63 34.07
CA HIS A 122 4.63 -5.57 34.38
C HIS A 122 5.83 -6.16 35.11
N SER A 123 7.05 -5.83 34.63
CA SER A 123 8.29 -6.09 35.35
C SER A 123 8.66 -4.83 36.13
N TYR A 124 8.84 -4.95 37.43
CA TYR A 124 9.03 -3.80 38.31
C TYR A 124 10.44 -3.22 38.24
N ALA A 125 11.44 -4.05 38.21
CA ALA A 125 12.84 -3.64 38.08
C ALA A 125 13.68 -4.79 37.52
N ILE A 126 14.63 -4.45 36.66
CA ILE A 126 15.58 -5.41 36.08
C ILE A 126 16.98 -4.86 36.28
N THR A 127 17.84 -5.70 36.88
CA THR A 127 19.25 -5.36 37.02
C THR A 127 19.95 -5.39 35.67
N LYS A 128 20.93 -4.52 35.46
CA LYS A 128 21.75 -4.51 34.22
C LYS A 128 22.34 -5.91 34.02
N GLY A 129 22.11 -6.45 32.80
CA GLY A 129 22.46 -7.82 32.45
C GLY A 129 21.35 -8.85 32.72
N GLY A 130 20.22 -8.44 33.27
CA GLY A 130 19.02 -9.27 33.47
C GLY A 130 18.14 -9.33 32.22
N SER A 131 17.09 -10.13 32.34
CA SER A 131 16.07 -10.26 31.27
C SER A 131 14.67 -10.24 31.87
N ALA A 132 13.70 -9.81 31.05
CA ALA A 132 12.29 -9.85 31.42
C ALA A 132 11.46 -10.44 30.30
N THR A 133 10.40 -11.15 30.66
CA THR A 133 9.38 -11.58 29.71
C THR A 133 8.31 -10.50 29.65
N VAL A 134 8.03 -10.01 28.44
CA VAL A 134 6.94 -9.08 28.17
C VAL A 134 5.84 -9.82 27.43
N VAL A 135 4.64 -9.81 28.00
CA VAL A 135 3.43 -10.37 27.40
C VAL A 135 2.45 -9.24 27.15
N PHE A 136 1.98 -9.12 25.92
CA PHE A 136 1.04 -8.08 25.55
C PHE A 136 0.03 -8.58 24.52
N LYS A 137 -1.09 -7.88 24.42
CA LYS A 137 -2.09 -8.09 23.39
C LYS A 137 -2.01 -6.91 22.41
N ALA A 138 -1.83 -7.22 21.14
CA ALA A 138 -1.90 -6.24 20.05
C ALA A 138 -2.96 -6.67 19.06
N THR A 139 -3.91 -5.80 18.78
CA THR A 139 -5.01 -6.05 17.85
C THR A 139 -5.18 -4.88 16.91
N ASP A 140 -5.31 -5.22 15.62
CA ASP A 140 -5.64 -4.30 14.55
C ASP A 140 -6.20 -5.12 13.38
N GLU A 141 -7.08 -4.55 12.60
CA GLU A 141 -7.63 -5.19 11.39
C GLU A 141 -6.56 -5.41 10.32
N MET A 142 -5.49 -4.59 10.33
CA MET A 142 -4.41 -4.57 9.34
C MET A 142 -3.01 -4.59 9.97
N LEU A 143 -2.84 -5.41 11.01
CA LEU A 143 -1.57 -5.53 11.71
C LEU A 143 -0.47 -6.05 10.77
N LYS A 144 0.51 -5.20 10.44
CA LYS A 144 1.62 -5.54 9.53
C LYS A 144 2.82 -6.09 10.27
N GLU A 145 3.20 -5.46 11.38
CA GLU A 145 4.41 -5.79 12.13
C GLU A 145 4.22 -5.46 13.62
N VAL A 146 4.77 -6.32 14.47
CA VAL A 146 4.81 -6.13 15.93
C VAL A 146 6.23 -6.34 16.40
N TYR A 147 6.77 -5.38 17.14
CA TYR A 147 8.09 -5.49 17.78
C TYR A 147 8.14 -4.71 19.09
N ILE A 148 9.10 -5.05 19.94
CA ILE A 148 9.42 -4.31 21.17
C ILE A 148 10.72 -3.55 20.91
N GLU A 149 10.71 -2.24 21.11
CA GLU A 149 11.88 -1.40 21.00
C GLU A 149 12.25 -0.84 22.37
N THR A 150 13.53 -0.95 22.71
CA THR A 150 14.05 -0.39 23.95
C THR A 150 14.52 1.05 23.72
N ASN A 151 14.61 1.82 24.81
CA ASN A 151 15.11 3.21 24.78
C ASN A 151 16.56 3.36 24.29
N TYR A 152 17.32 2.27 24.23
CA TYR A 152 18.68 2.21 23.65
C TYR A 152 18.69 1.62 22.23
N GLY A 153 17.52 1.53 21.56
CA GLY A 153 17.42 1.23 20.14
C GLY A 153 17.45 -0.26 19.77
N LYS A 154 17.40 -1.17 20.74
CA LYS A 154 17.37 -2.61 20.46
C LYS A 154 15.95 -3.07 20.18
N LYS A 155 15.76 -3.80 19.08
CA LYS A 155 14.46 -4.37 18.68
C LYS A 155 14.41 -5.86 18.99
N PHE A 156 13.26 -6.29 19.53
CA PHE A 156 12.94 -7.69 19.81
C PHE A 156 11.67 -8.06 19.07
N ILE A 157 11.72 -9.14 18.30
CA ILE A 157 10.56 -9.67 17.58
C ILE A 157 9.86 -10.67 18.52
N PRO A 158 8.63 -10.41 18.97
CA PRO A 158 7.93 -11.30 19.85
C PRO A 158 7.41 -12.54 19.12
N SER A 159 7.33 -13.64 19.86
CA SER A 159 6.66 -14.85 19.38
C SER A 159 5.16 -14.71 19.53
N LYS A 160 4.40 -15.14 18.53
CA LYS A 160 2.94 -15.18 18.58
C LYS A 160 2.49 -16.34 19.48
N PHE A 161 1.57 -16.05 20.39
CA PHE A 161 0.97 -17.07 21.26
C PHE A 161 -0.10 -17.90 20.51
N VAL A 162 -0.56 -18.97 21.17
CA VAL A 162 -1.63 -19.86 20.67
C VAL A 162 -2.95 -19.13 20.42
N LYS A 163 -3.22 -18.01 21.15
CA LYS A 163 -4.37 -17.14 20.92
C LYS A 163 -4.02 -15.98 20.00
N ASP A 164 -4.89 -15.68 19.03
CA ASP A 164 -4.73 -14.54 18.13
C ASP A 164 -4.66 -13.21 18.89
N GLY A 165 -3.69 -12.38 18.48
CA GLY A 165 -3.45 -11.07 19.08
C GLY A 165 -2.56 -11.06 20.33
N TYR A 166 -2.16 -12.21 20.86
CA TYR A 166 -1.25 -12.31 22.01
C TYR A 166 0.18 -12.57 21.58
N TYR A 167 1.11 -11.84 22.16
CA TYR A 167 2.54 -11.88 21.87
C TYR A 167 3.36 -11.91 23.15
N ALA A 168 4.49 -12.62 23.11
CA ALA A 168 5.47 -12.61 24.18
C ALA A 168 6.89 -12.50 23.63
N SER A 169 7.74 -11.80 24.35
CA SER A 169 9.16 -11.70 24.05
C SER A 169 9.98 -11.66 25.32
N LEU A 170 11.16 -12.28 25.27
CA LEU A 170 12.19 -12.13 26.28
C LEU A 170 13.04 -10.91 25.88
N VAL A 171 13.04 -9.91 26.75
CA VAL A 171 13.81 -8.67 26.57
C VAL A 171 15.02 -8.72 27.48
N ALA A 172 16.22 -8.61 26.94
CA ALA A 172 17.47 -8.59 27.68
C ALA A 172 18.07 -7.16 27.73
N PHE A 173 18.62 -6.78 28.87
CA PHE A 173 19.16 -5.45 29.16
C PHE A 173 20.68 -5.49 29.42
#